data_b07ed120f725e73d1c031dec4a2d0861
#
_entry.id   b07ed120f725e73d1c031dec4a2d0861
#
_cell.length_a   1.000
_cell.length_b   1.000
_cell.length_c   1.000
_cell.angle_alpha   90.00
_cell.angle_beta   90.00
_cell.angle_gamma   90.00
#
_symmetry.space_group_name_H-M   'P 1'
#
loop_
_entity.id
_entity.type
_entity.pdbx_description
1 polymer ?
#
loop_
_entity_poly.entity_id
_entity_poly.type
_entity_poly.pdbx_seq_one_letter_code
_entity_poly.pdbx_strand_id
1 'polypeptide(L)'
;MKNIVVIPIIRNEKHEDKYGGFDWMEISKKSWQYWCDKNNCELVIYDTPSESDLFRFRVTWQRWFDVFDFLDKKDIEYDKVLMADACSIVKWDCPNFFDLVGENLTALRDMDNLGWIYESIQGYKSFFNEFELDITKYMNAGFLIFNK
;
A
#
# COMPACT_ATOMS: atom_id res chain seq x y z
N MET A 1 -2.71 -21.82 3.23
CA MET A 1 -2.99 -20.43 2.81
C MET A 1 -1.79 -19.58 3.15
N LYS A 2 -1.25 -18.89 2.15
CA LYS A 2 -0.07 -18.03 2.30
C LYS A 2 -0.51 -16.58 2.16
N ASN A 3 -0.42 -15.81 3.24
CA ASN A 3 -0.69 -14.39 3.22
C ASN A 3 0.62 -13.62 3.12
N ILE A 4 0.63 -12.54 2.35
CA ILE A 4 1.81 -11.70 2.16
C ILE A 4 1.50 -10.23 2.46
N VAL A 5 2.50 -9.53 2.96
CA VAL A 5 2.49 -8.07 3.10
C VAL A 5 3.46 -7.49 2.07
N VAL A 6 3.00 -6.57 1.26
CA VAL A 6 3.83 -5.87 0.27
C VAL A 6 4.04 -4.43 0.69
N ILE A 7 5.30 -4.01 0.78
CA ILE A 7 5.67 -2.63 1.08
C ILE A 7 6.53 -2.08 -0.07
N PRO A 8 6.15 -0.95 -0.68
CA PRO A 8 6.92 -0.33 -1.74
C PRO A 8 8.09 0.47 -1.16
N ILE A 9 9.29 -0.08 -1.21
CA ILE A 9 10.53 0.61 -0.83
C ILE A 9 11.37 0.85 -2.07
N ILE A 10 11.03 1.91 -2.81
CA ILE A 10 11.75 2.31 -4.01
C ILE A 10 12.64 3.50 -3.67
N ARG A 11 13.95 3.28 -3.71
CA ARG A 11 14.93 4.33 -3.44
C ARG A 11 15.12 5.20 -4.67
N ASN A 12 15.03 6.51 -4.45
CA ASN A 12 15.27 7.51 -5.47
C ASN A 12 16.11 8.64 -4.85
N GLU A 13 17.27 8.94 -5.43
CA GLU A 13 18.23 9.94 -4.93
C GLU A 13 17.57 11.30 -4.67
N LYS A 14 16.63 11.73 -5.53
CA LYS A 14 15.89 12.99 -5.33
C LYS A 14 14.99 12.99 -4.10
N HIS A 15 14.53 11.84 -3.67
CA HIS A 15 13.73 11.71 -2.45
C HIS A 15 14.63 11.68 -1.21
N GLU A 16 15.83 11.14 -1.33
CA GLU A 16 16.81 11.10 -0.25
C GLU A 16 17.13 12.50 0.26
N ASP A 17 17.44 13.42 -0.65
CA ASP A 17 17.71 14.82 -0.32
C ASP A 17 16.53 15.53 0.34
N LYS A 18 15.32 15.24 -0.14
CA LYS A 18 14.09 15.91 0.33
C LYS A 18 13.63 15.48 1.71
N TYR A 19 13.85 14.22 2.09
CA TYR A 19 13.27 13.61 3.30
C TYR A 19 14.32 13.21 4.34
N GLY A 20 15.57 13.63 4.17
CA GLY A 20 16.64 13.38 5.15
C GLY A 20 17.10 11.93 5.21
N GLY A 21 17.00 11.21 4.10
CA GLY A 21 17.41 9.82 4.00
C GLY A 21 16.24 8.81 4.03
N PHE A 22 16.59 7.52 4.06
CA PHE A 22 15.61 6.41 4.02
C PHE A 22 15.54 5.61 5.32
N ASP A 23 16.15 6.09 6.41
CA ASP A 23 16.20 5.36 7.68
C ASP A 23 14.83 5.04 8.26
N TRP A 24 13.85 5.90 8.03
CA TRP A 24 12.47 5.67 8.43
C TRP A 24 11.83 4.48 7.71
N MET A 25 12.23 4.18 6.46
CA MET A 25 11.78 3.00 5.73
C MET A 25 12.31 1.72 6.37
N GLU A 26 13.52 1.74 6.90
CA GLU A 26 14.08 0.60 7.62
C GLU A 26 13.34 0.33 8.95
N ILE A 27 12.86 1.38 9.61
CA ILE A 27 12.00 1.24 10.80
C ILE A 27 10.67 0.61 10.42
N SER A 28 10.02 1.10 9.36
CA SER A 28 8.80 0.52 8.82
C SER A 28 8.99 -0.97 8.49
N LYS A 29 10.01 -1.29 7.69
CA LYS A 29 10.35 -2.66 7.30
C LYS A 29 10.54 -3.58 8.50
N LYS A 30 11.28 -3.15 9.53
CA LYS A 30 11.49 -3.93 10.75
C LYS A 30 10.20 -4.17 11.51
N SER A 31 9.32 -3.17 11.61
CA SER A 31 8.03 -3.32 12.30
C SER A 31 7.13 -4.32 11.58
N TRP A 32 7.06 -4.24 10.25
CA TRP A 32 6.28 -5.15 9.43
C TRP A 32 6.88 -6.56 9.39
N GLN A 33 8.21 -6.70 9.37
CA GLN A 33 8.86 -8.00 9.45
C GLN A 33 8.49 -8.71 10.76
N TYR A 34 8.61 -8.00 11.89
CA TYR A 34 8.22 -8.56 13.19
C TYR A 34 6.74 -9.00 13.20
N TRP A 35 5.85 -8.17 12.64
CA TRP A 35 4.43 -8.50 12.57
C TRP A 35 4.17 -9.71 11.65
N CYS A 36 4.85 -9.81 10.53
CA CYS A 36 4.75 -10.94 9.60
C CYS A 36 5.22 -12.23 10.25
N ASP A 37 6.37 -12.21 10.92
CA ASP A 37 6.92 -13.37 11.63
C ASP A 37 5.95 -13.88 12.71
N LYS A 38 5.37 -12.96 13.49
CA LYS A 38 4.36 -13.27 14.52
C LYS A 38 3.09 -13.90 13.94
N ASN A 39 2.66 -13.49 12.76
CA ASN A 39 1.38 -13.87 12.16
C ASN A 39 1.54 -14.93 11.04
N ASN A 40 2.72 -15.51 10.88
CA ASN A 40 3.02 -16.50 9.84
C ASN A 40 2.70 -16.00 8.43
N CYS A 41 3.10 -14.76 8.14
CA CYS A 41 2.97 -14.11 6.85
C CYS A 41 4.36 -13.84 6.26
N GLU A 42 4.44 -13.59 4.96
CA GLU A 42 5.69 -13.20 4.31
C GLU A 42 5.70 -11.69 4.04
N LEU A 43 6.83 -11.03 4.34
CA LEU A 43 7.07 -9.65 3.95
C LEU A 43 7.76 -9.59 2.59
N VAL A 44 7.13 -8.95 1.63
CA VAL A 44 7.65 -8.74 0.27
C VAL A 44 7.96 -7.26 0.09
N ILE A 45 9.18 -6.95 -0.29
CA ILE A 45 9.58 -5.57 -0.61
C ILE A 45 9.45 -5.36 -2.12
N TYR A 46 8.55 -4.45 -2.49
CA TYR A 46 8.43 -3.98 -3.86
C TYR A 46 9.45 -2.85 -4.07
N ASP A 47 10.59 -3.19 -4.65
CA ASP A 47 11.77 -2.34 -4.80
C ASP A 47 12.11 -1.98 -6.25
N THR A 48 11.47 -2.65 -7.20
CA THR A 48 11.77 -2.53 -8.63
C THR A 48 10.53 -2.07 -9.39
N PRO A 49 10.38 -0.76 -9.66
CA PRO A 49 9.27 -0.27 -10.46
C PRO A 49 9.40 -0.76 -11.90
N SER A 50 8.27 -1.05 -12.55
CA SER A 50 8.25 -1.47 -13.95
C SER A 50 8.53 -0.32 -14.92
N GLU A 51 8.15 0.90 -14.53
CA GLU A 51 8.36 2.12 -15.31
C GLU A 51 9.55 2.91 -14.77
N SER A 52 10.56 3.08 -15.61
CA SER A 52 11.77 3.83 -15.26
C SER A 52 11.54 5.35 -15.25
N ASP A 53 10.53 5.85 -15.97
CA ASP A 53 10.17 7.26 -15.96
C ASP A 53 9.32 7.61 -14.72
N LEU A 54 10.00 7.76 -13.59
CA LEU A 54 9.39 8.15 -12.31
C LEU A 54 8.80 9.58 -12.32
N PHE A 55 9.04 10.36 -13.38
CA PHE A 55 8.41 11.67 -13.56
C PHE A 55 7.02 11.54 -14.17
N ARG A 56 6.82 10.58 -15.05
CA ARG A 56 5.54 10.32 -15.68
C ARG A 56 4.57 9.64 -14.71
N PHE A 57 5.08 8.69 -13.93
CA PHE A 57 4.30 7.99 -12.91
C PHE A 57 5.01 8.06 -11.56
N ARG A 58 4.36 8.68 -10.59
CA ARG A 58 4.87 8.68 -9.22
C ARG A 58 5.03 7.25 -8.73
N VAL A 59 6.14 6.95 -8.08
CA VAL A 59 6.45 5.64 -7.48
C VAL A 59 5.29 5.08 -6.66
N THR A 60 4.63 5.95 -5.90
CA THR A 60 3.48 5.60 -5.05
C THR A 60 2.27 5.10 -5.84
N TRP A 61 2.18 5.41 -7.14
CA TRP A 61 1.09 4.98 -8.01
C TRP A 61 1.44 3.69 -8.77
N GLN A 62 2.71 3.46 -9.08
CA GLN A 62 3.14 2.29 -9.87
C GLN A 62 2.76 0.97 -9.20
N ARG A 63 2.86 0.89 -7.87
CA ARG A 63 2.45 -0.30 -7.11
C ARG A 63 1.02 -0.77 -7.41
N TRP A 64 0.12 0.15 -7.81
CA TRP A 64 -1.26 -0.19 -8.11
C TRP A 64 -1.44 -0.84 -9.47
N PHE A 65 -0.50 -0.61 -10.38
CA PHE A 65 -0.58 -1.13 -11.73
C PHE A 65 0.24 -2.40 -11.93
N ASP A 66 1.35 -2.54 -11.23
CA ASP A 66 2.33 -3.57 -11.54
C ASP A 66 2.77 -4.46 -10.37
N VAL A 67 2.20 -4.28 -9.17
CA VAL A 67 2.55 -5.13 -8.02
C VAL A 67 2.24 -6.62 -8.29
N PHE A 68 1.14 -6.92 -8.95
CA PHE A 68 0.76 -8.30 -9.25
C PHE A 68 1.69 -8.90 -10.29
N ASP A 69 2.04 -8.15 -11.34
CA ASP A 69 3.04 -8.57 -12.33
C ASP A 69 4.43 -8.77 -11.68
N PHE A 70 4.77 -7.95 -10.69
CA PHE A 70 6.00 -8.10 -9.92
C PHE A 70 6.00 -9.39 -9.08
N LEU A 71 4.89 -9.71 -8.43
CA LEU A 71 4.73 -10.95 -7.66
C LEU A 71 4.81 -12.18 -8.57
N ASP A 72 4.15 -12.14 -9.73
CA ASP A 72 4.16 -13.21 -10.71
C ASP A 72 5.58 -13.42 -11.30
N LYS A 73 6.29 -12.35 -11.63
CA LYS A 73 7.69 -12.43 -12.11
C LYS A 73 8.66 -13.00 -11.08
N LYS A 74 8.35 -12.86 -9.79
CA LYS A 74 9.13 -13.43 -8.69
C LYS A 74 8.63 -14.81 -8.25
N ASP A 75 7.65 -15.37 -8.93
CA ASP A 75 7.03 -16.65 -8.60
C ASP A 75 6.54 -16.72 -7.14
N ILE A 76 5.96 -15.61 -6.65
CA ILE A 76 5.44 -15.49 -5.30
C ILE A 76 3.97 -15.88 -5.29
N GLU A 77 3.68 -17.04 -4.70
CA GLU A 77 2.30 -17.47 -4.49
C GLU A 77 1.69 -16.85 -3.22
N TYR A 78 0.43 -16.49 -3.30
CA TYR A 78 -0.32 -15.91 -2.17
C TYR A 78 -1.81 -16.21 -2.28
N ASP A 79 -2.51 -16.12 -1.14
CA ASP A 79 -3.99 -16.14 -1.06
C ASP A 79 -4.53 -14.73 -0.85
N LYS A 80 -3.90 -13.98 0.07
CA LYS A 80 -4.24 -12.58 0.34
C LYS A 80 -2.99 -11.71 0.33
N VAL A 81 -3.13 -10.51 -0.21
CA VAL A 81 -2.09 -9.47 -0.23
C VAL A 81 -2.53 -8.28 0.60
N LEU A 82 -1.76 -7.91 1.61
CA LEU A 82 -1.86 -6.62 2.28
C LEU A 82 -0.84 -5.68 1.66
N MET A 83 -1.27 -4.58 1.07
CA MET A 83 -0.40 -3.50 0.65
C MET A 83 -0.39 -2.38 1.68
N ALA A 84 0.79 -2.04 2.19
CA ALA A 84 0.98 -0.97 3.16
C ALA A 84 1.97 0.07 2.63
N ASP A 85 1.78 1.33 3.00
CA ASP A 85 2.73 2.39 2.68
C ASP A 85 4.08 2.18 3.37
N ALA A 86 5.16 2.53 2.69
CA ALA A 86 6.52 2.46 3.24
C ALA A 86 6.74 3.34 4.48
N CYS A 87 5.91 4.35 4.70
CA CYS A 87 5.95 5.20 5.90
C CYS A 87 5.07 4.67 7.05
N SER A 88 4.40 3.53 6.88
CA SER A 88 3.58 2.95 7.92
C SER A 88 4.40 2.14 8.91
N ILE A 89 4.00 2.18 10.18
CA ILE A 89 4.56 1.35 11.24
C ILE A 89 3.42 0.54 11.84
N VAL A 90 3.58 -0.77 11.87
CA VAL A 90 2.62 -1.64 12.55
C VAL A 90 2.98 -1.80 14.01
N LYS A 91 2.00 -1.64 14.89
CA LYS A 91 2.21 -1.83 16.33
C LYS A 91 2.38 -3.32 16.64
N TRP A 92 3.28 -3.65 17.55
CA TRP A 92 3.66 -5.02 17.90
C TRP A 92 2.49 -5.89 18.39
N ASP A 93 1.45 -5.28 19.00
CA ASP A 93 0.27 -5.96 19.54
C ASP A 93 -0.94 -5.94 18.59
N CYS A 94 -0.79 -5.43 17.36
CA CYS A 94 -1.84 -5.49 16.36
C CYS A 94 -2.23 -6.95 16.09
N PRO A 95 -3.55 -7.21 15.92
CA PRO A 95 -4.03 -8.53 15.55
C PRO A 95 -3.56 -8.94 14.15
N ASN A 96 -3.79 -10.18 13.79
CA ASN A 96 -3.64 -10.61 12.41
C ASN A 96 -4.73 -9.97 11.55
N PHE A 97 -4.36 -9.04 10.69
CA PHE A 97 -5.32 -8.32 9.84
C PHE A 97 -6.05 -9.24 8.86
N PHE A 98 -5.41 -10.33 8.43
CA PHE A 98 -6.01 -11.30 7.51
C PHE A 98 -7.16 -12.08 8.12
N ASP A 99 -7.21 -12.19 9.45
CA ASP A 99 -8.31 -12.85 10.16
C ASP A 99 -9.54 -11.93 10.32
N LEU A 100 -9.36 -10.63 10.12
CA LEU A 100 -10.41 -9.61 10.27
C LEU A 100 -11.14 -9.29 8.96
N VAL A 101 -10.66 -9.81 7.83
CA VAL A 101 -11.17 -9.46 6.49
C VAL A 101 -11.87 -10.63 5.83
N GLY A 102 -12.93 -10.33 5.11
CA GLY A 102 -13.67 -11.29 4.30
C GLY A 102 -13.03 -11.53 2.92
N GLU A 103 -13.87 -11.88 1.96
CA GLU A 103 -13.47 -12.16 0.57
C GLU A 103 -13.40 -10.91 -0.32
N ASN A 104 -13.85 -9.78 0.17
CA ASN A 104 -13.86 -8.52 -0.58
C ASN A 104 -12.59 -7.70 -0.34
N LEU A 105 -12.33 -6.74 -1.23
CA LEU A 105 -11.35 -5.70 -1.00
C LEU A 105 -11.63 -5.02 0.35
N THR A 106 -10.61 -4.97 1.19
CA THR A 106 -10.69 -4.33 2.50
C THR A 106 -9.67 -3.20 2.59
N ALA A 107 -10.09 -2.05 3.09
CA ALA A 107 -9.24 -0.89 3.27
C ALA A 107 -9.55 -0.16 4.57
N LEU A 108 -8.62 0.64 5.05
CA LEU A 108 -8.89 1.60 6.10
C LEU A 108 -9.69 2.77 5.53
N ARG A 109 -10.73 3.16 6.26
CA ARG A 109 -11.47 4.37 5.94
C ARG A 109 -10.60 5.59 6.23
N ASP A 110 -10.50 6.48 5.27
CA ASP A 110 -9.84 7.77 5.51
C ASP A 110 -10.83 8.71 6.21
N MET A 111 -10.44 9.20 7.37
CA MET A 111 -11.29 10.08 8.21
C MET A 111 -10.57 11.35 8.66
N ASP A 112 -9.36 11.59 8.15
CA ASP A 112 -8.51 12.62 8.71
C ASP A 112 -9.00 14.03 8.33
N ASN A 113 -9.02 14.40 7.07
CA ASN A 113 -9.38 15.73 6.63
C ASN A 113 -10.53 15.69 5.62
N LEU A 114 -11.76 15.93 6.11
CA LEU A 114 -12.95 15.91 5.26
C LEU A 114 -12.90 16.94 4.12
N GLY A 115 -12.27 18.11 4.33
CA GLY A 115 -12.08 19.09 3.29
C GLY A 115 -11.20 18.56 2.15
N TRP A 116 -10.07 17.95 2.49
CA TRP A 116 -9.18 17.32 1.53
C TRP A 116 -9.84 16.15 0.80
N ILE A 117 -10.59 15.30 1.53
CA ILE A 117 -11.35 14.19 0.93
C ILE A 117 -12.37 14.73 -0.07
N TYR A 118 -13.10 15.78 0.30
CA TYR A 118 -14.09 16.40 -0.58
C TYR A 118 -13.44 16.97 -1.85
N GLU A 119 -12.34 17.70 -1.72
CA GLU A 119 -11.58 18.23 -2.88
C GLU A 119 -11.04 17.11 -3.77
N SER A 120 -10.54 16.03 -3.20
CA SER A 120 -10.08 14.85 -3.93
C SER A 120 -11.21 14.22 -4.73
N ILE A 121 -12.39 14.04 -4.11
CA ILE A 121 -13.59 13.51 -4.78
C ILE A 121 -14.02 14.42 -5.94
N GLN A 122 -14.00 15.75 -5.76
CA GLN A 122 -14.32 16.68 -6.83
C GLN A 122 -13.31 16.59 -8.01
N GLY A 123 -12.03 16.39 -7.69
CA GLY A 123 -11.01 16.12 -8.70
C GLY A 123 -11.31 14.86 -9.52
N TYR A 124 -11.68 13.76 -8.88
CA TYR A 124 -12.05 12.52 -9.57
C TYR A 124 -13.33 12.65 -10.43
N LYS A 125 -14.31 13.44 -10.00
CA LYS A 125 -15.54 13.68 -10.77
C LYS A 125 -15.27 14.29 -12.15
N SER A 126 -14.17 15.01 -12.31
CA SER A 126 -13.78 15.56 -13.62
C SER A 126 -13.40 14.47 -14.65
N PHE A 127 -13.00 13.29 -14.16
CA PHE A 127 -12.63 12.13 -15.00
C PHE A 127 -13.74 11.07 -15.07
N PHE A 128 -14.59 11.01 -14.05
CA PHE A 128 -15.63 9.99 -13.89
C PHE A 128 -16.99 10.67 -13.64
N ASN A 129 -17.53 11.35 -14.65
CA ASN A 129 -18.74 12.17 -14.56
C ASN A 129 -19.98 11.40 -14.06
N GLU A 130 -20.03 10.09 -14.26
CA GLU A 130 -21.17 9.22 -13.88
C GLU A 130 -20.97 8.59 -12.48
N PHE A 131 -19.86 8.87 -11.81
CA PHE A 131 -19.53 8.24 -10.53
C PHE A 131 -20.01 9.10 -9.36
N GLU A 132 -21.00 8.63 -8.63
CA GLU A 132 -21.35 9.17 -7.32
C GLU A 132 -20.41 8.58 -6.27
N LEU A 133 -19.40 9.36 -5.87
CA LEU A 133 -18.49 8.99 -4.80
C LEU A 133 -19.11 9.35 -3.45
N ASP A 134 -19.42 8.33 -2.67
CA ASP A 134 -19.86 8.46 -1.28
C ASP A 134 -18.65 8.81 -0.40
N ILE A 135 -18.61 10.03 0.14
CA ILE A 135 -17.55 10.49 1.04
C ILE A 135 -17.36 9.56 2.25
N THR A 136 -18.42 8.87 2.66
CA THR A 136 -18.35 7.93 3.80
C THR A 136 -17.62 6.64 3.47
N LYS A 137 -17.34 6.39 2.19
CA LYS A 137 -16.64 5.21 1.68
C LYS A 137 -15.27 5.54 1.11
N TYR A 138 -14.78 6.76 1.33
CA TYR A 138 -13.45 7.12 0.89
C TYR A 138 -12.40 6.33 1.67
N MET A 139 -11.52 5.64 0.95
CA MET A 139 -10.56 4.71 1.52
C MET A 139 -9.15 5.27 1.45
N ASN A 140 -8.38 5.00 2.50
CA ASN A 140 -6.95 5.29 2.53
C ASN A 140 -6.20 4.25 1.70
N ALA A 141 -5.52 4.71 0.66
CA ALA A 141 -4.73 3.86 -0.23
C ALA A 141 -3.44 3.32 0.42
N GLY A 142 -3.06 3.82 1.59
CA GLY A 142 -1.87 3.38 2.33
C GLY A 142 -2.03 2.04 3.04
N PHE A 143 -3.23 1.46 3.06
CA PHE A 143 -3.49 0.15 3.66
C PHE A 143 -4.68 -0.52 2.97
N LEU A 144 -4.40 -1.52 2.16
CA LEU A 144 -5.41 -2.27 1.41
C LEU A 144 -5.13 -3.77 1.48
N ILE A 145 -6.17 -4.59 1.60
CA ILE A 145 -6.06 -6.04 1.54
C ILE A 145 -6.90 -6.54 0.37
N PHE A 146 -6.26 -7.34 -0.48
CA PHE A 146 -6.84 -8.00 -1.64
C PHE A 146 -6.85 -9.50 -1.44
N ASN A 147 -7.87 -10.16 -1.96
CA ASN A 147 -7.86 -11.61 -2.17
C ASN A 147 -7.40 -11.90 -3.61
N LYS A 148 -6.83 -13.08 -3.80
CA LYS A 148 -6.46 -13.59 -5.12
C LYS A 148 -7.69 -13.92 -5.94
#